data_7f778636238bd64046a9a55c665cd9c4
#
_entry.id   7f778636238bd64046a9a55c665cd9c4
#
_cell.length_a   1.000
_cell.length_b   1.000
_cell.length_c   1.000
_cell.angle_alpha   90.00
_cell.angle_beta   90.00
_cell.angle_gamma   90.00
#
_symmetry.space_group_name_H-M   'P 1'
#
loop_
_entity.id
_entity.type
_entity.pdbx_description
1 polymer ?
#
loop_
_entity_poly.entity_id
_entity_poly.type
_entity_poly.pdbx_seq_one_letter_code
_entity_poly.pdbx_strand_id
1 'polypeptide(L)'
;GATREVSTAYGETSEKCIACGACAYVCPTGAIKIENDEALVRGALPLGPLTPIHIPFMQAVPHQPVIDSDSCIHFKTEGCKICEKVCEVKAIDHMQKDTTETVEVGAVILATGFKQFEPERIQEYGYGKFPNVLTGLEFEKMNSASGPTGGQILLKNGNPPKSVGIIHCVGSRDERNNKYCSRVCCMYALKFAHLIKEKTGADVYNFYIDMRCFGKGY
;
A
#
# COMPACT_ATOMS: atom_id res chain seq x y z
N GLY A 1 37.15 0.55 -11.71
CA GLY A 1 36.76 -0.28 -10.60
C GLY A 1 35.43 -0.91 -10.93
N ALA A 2 35.33 -2.23 -10.89
CA ALA A 2 34.08 -2.92 -11.14
C ALA A 2 33.10 -2.57 -10.00
N THR A 3 31.99 -1.96 -10.32
CA THR A 3 30.84 -1.83 -9.44
C THR A 3 30.32 -3.24 -9.15
N ARG A 4 30.39 -3.67 -7.91
CA ARG A 4 29.73 -4.91 -7.48
C ARG A 4 28.29 -4.55 -7.13
N GLU A 5 27.39 -4.97 -7.99
CA GLU A 5 25.99 -4.91 -7.72
C GLU A 5 25.61 -6.10 -6.83
N VAL A 6 25.10 -5.82 -5.63
CA VAL A 6 24.52 -6.86 -4.78
C VAL A 6 23.09 -7.06 -5.26
N SER A 7 22.90 -7.96 -6.20
CA SER A 7 21.59 -8.36 -6.65
C SER A 7 21.23 -9.73 -6.07
N THR A 8 19.96 -9.94 -5.78
CA THR A 8 19.40 -11.29 -5.71
C THR A 8 19.47 -11.88 -7.12
N ALA A 9 19.78 -13.16 -7.23
CA ALA A 9 20.05 -13.81 -8.52
C ALA A 9 18.99 -13.42 -9.57
N TYR A 10 19.49 -12.87 -10.71
CA TYR A 10 18.70 -12.54 -11.90
C TYR A 10 17.58 -11.49 -11.76
N GLY A 11 17.69 -10.55 -10.82
CA GLY A 11 16.71 -9.48 -10.68
C GLY A 11 15.38 -9.89 -10.04
N GLU A 12 15.27 -11.14 -9.61
CA GLU A 12 14.14 -11.62 -8.81
C GLU A 12 14.46 -11.49 -7.32
N THR A 13 13.49 -11.02 -6.55
CA THR A 13 13.61 -10.98 -5.09
C THR A 13 13.69 -12.42 -4.59
N SER A 14 14.77 -12.80 -3.91
CA SER A 14 14.89 -14.11 -3.30
C SER A 14 13.69 -14.35 -2.38
N GLU A 15 13.09 -15.56 -2.43
CA GLU A 15 12.03 -15.98 -1.49
C GLU A 15 12.46 -15.88 -0.02
N LYS A 16 13.77 -15.88 0.23
CA LYS A 16 14.37 -15.68 1.56
C LYS A 16 14.54 -14.22 1.94
N CYS A 17 14.41 -13.30 1.00
CA CYS A 17 14.50 -11.87 1.26
C CYS A 17 13.15 -11.36 1.76
N ILE A 18 13.12 -10.93 3.02
CA ILE A 18 11.92 -10.35 3.64
C ILE A 18 11.86 -8.84 3.50
N ALA A 19 12.73 -8.26 2.66
CA ALA A 19 12.82 -6.82 2.39
C ALA A 19 12.89 -5.94 3.66
N CYS A 20 13.56 -6.42 4.70
CA CYS A 20 13.63 -5.71 5.99
C CYS A 20 14.46 -4.42 5.95
N GLY A 21 15.16 -4.13 4.85
CA GLY A 21 16.00 -2.94 4.71
C GLY A 21 17.26 -2.92 5.60
N ALA A 22 17.45 -3.89 6.48
CA ALA A 22 18.58 -3.92 7.39
C ALA A 22 19.92 -3.91 6.66
N CYS A 23 20.02 -4.58 5.51
CA CYS A 23 21.22 -4.58 4.68
C CYS A 23 21.58 -3.17 4.16
N ALA A 24 20.58 -2.38 3.77
CA ALA A 24 20.80 -1.01 3.32
C ALA A 24 21.16 -0.09 4.50
N TYR A 25 20.50 -0.28 5.64
CA TYR A 25 20.70 0.53 6.84
C TYR A 25 22.09 0.31 7.47
N VAL A 26 22.56 -0.93 7.56
CA VAL A 26 23.86 -1.27 8.17
C VAL A 26 25.03 -1.20 7.20
N CYS A 27 24.81 -0.87 5.93
CA CYS A 27 25.86 -0.76 4.94
C CYS A 27 26.72 0.51 5.18
N PRO A 28 27.94 0.39 5.69
CA PRO A 28 28.74 1.55 6.09
C PRO A 28 29.19 2.41 4.90
N THR A 29 29.14 1.84 3.70
CA THR A 29 29.53 2.52 2.46
C THR A 29 28.36 3.10 1.68
N GLY A 30 27.12 2.83 2.09
CA GLY A 30 25.92 3.20 1.35
C GLY A 30 25.83 2.52 -0.03
N ALA A 31 26.58 1.44 -0.25
CA ALA A 31 26.63 0.74 -1.52
C ALA A 31 25.34 -0.08 -1.80
N ILE A 32 24.61 -0.42 -0.76
CA ILE A 32 23.33 -1.11 -0.87
C ILE A 32 22.26 -0.03 -0.79
N LYS A 33 21.70 0.30 -1.95
CA LYS A 33 20.49 1.12 -2.05
C LYS A 33 19.33 0.19 -2.30
N ILE A 34 18.23 0.42 -1.61
CA ILE A 34 16.96 -0.15 -2.01
C ILE A 34 16.46 0.81 -3.10
N GLU A 35 16.84 0.53 -4.35
CA GLU A 35 16.60 1.42 -5.49
C GLU A 35 15.13 1.53 -5.90
N ASN A 36 14.27 0.79 -5.26
CA ASN A 36 12.85 1.01 -5.47
C ASN A 36 12.33 1.93 -4.37
N ASP A 37 12.15 3.19 -4.70
CA ASP A 37 11.27 4.09 -3.96
C ASP A 37 9.88 3.46 -3.76
N GLU A 38 9.50 2.48 -4.57
CA GLU A 38 8.38 1.58 -4.34
C GLU A 38 8.44 0.87 -2.97
N ALA A 39 9.61 0.65 -2.40
CA ALA A 39 9.76 0.06 -1.07
C ALA A 39 9.43 1.04 0.06
N LEU A 40 9.64 2.33 -0.14
CA LEU A 40 9.36 3.36 0.86
C LEU A 40 7.87 3.71 0.99
N VAL A 41 7.05 3.20 0.10
CA VAL A 41 5.67 3.62 -0.07
C VAL A 41 4.67 2.68 0.52
N ARG A 42 5.04 2.09 1.56
CA ARG A 42 4.21 1.08 2.15
C ARG A 42 3.58 1.51 3.44
N GLY A 43 2.59 2.21 3.35
CA GLY A 43 1.50 2.12 4.28
C GLY A 43 0.53 1.08 3.74
N ALA A 44 -0.24 0.44 4.56
CA ALA A 44 -1.40 -0.45 4.38
C ALA A 44 -1.70 -1.12 3.03
N LEU A 45 -0.94 -0.86 1.97
CA LEU A 45 -1.13 -1.39 0.63
C LEU A 45 0.16 -1.97 0.09
N PRO A 46 0.13 -3.18 -0.46
CA PRO A 46 1.30 -3.88 -0.96
C PRO A 46 1.74 -3.33 -2.33
N LEU A 47 2.22 -2.10 -2.36
CA LEU A 47 2.85 -1.54 -3.56
C LEU A 47 4.34 -1.92 -3.68
N GLY A 48 4.75 -2.92 -2.97
CA GLY A 48 6.11 -3.42 -2.98
C GLY A 48 6.51 -4.06 -1.61
N PRO A 49 7.77 -4.53 -1.28
CA PRO A 49 8.21 -5.18 -0.04
C PRO A 49 8.16 -4.26 1.19
N LEU A 50 7.56 -4.60 2.32
CA LEU A 50 7.52 -3.82 3.56
C LEU A 50 8.83 -3.98 4.35
N THR A 51 9.40 -2.87 4.82
CA THR A 51 10.36 -2.96 5.92
C THR A 51 9.60 -3.28 7.19
N PRO A 52 10.09 -4.20 8.04
CA PRO A 52 9.42 -4.55 9.29
C PRO A 52 9.15 -3.36 10.20
N ILE A 53 10.00 -2.34 10.16
CA ILE A 53 9.83 -1.10 10.92
C ILE A 53 9.46 0.00 9.93
N HIS A 54 8.28 0.56 10.08
CA HIS A 54 7.78 1.63 9.22
C HIS A 54 6.75 2.49 9.94
N ILE A 55 6.54 3.69 9.43
CA ILE A 55 5.38 4.50 9.78
C ILE A 55 4.24 4.06 8.86
N PRO A 56 3.06 3.67 9.38
CA PRO A 56 1.99 3.09 8.57
C PRO A 56 1.58 3.96 7.36
N PHE A 57 1.58 5.28 7.55
CA PHE A 57 1.39 6.29 6.50
C PHE A 57 1.81 7.65 7.03
N MET A 58 2.15 8.57 6.13
CA MET A 58 2.77 9.86 6.50
C MET A 58 1.92 10.72 7.45
N GLN A 59 0.60 10.59 7.41
CA GLN A 59 -0.34 11.34 8.23
C GLN A 59 -0.81 10.55 9.48
N ALA A 60 -0.14 9.45 9.82
CA ALA A 60 -0.52 8.63 10.97
C ALA A 60 -0.47 9.43 12.28
N VAL A 61 -1.47 9.18 13.14
CA VAL A 61 -1.53 9.74 14.49
C VAL A 61 -1.74 8.59 15.48
N PRO A 62 -0.76 8.30 16.35
CA PRO A 62 0.53 8.97 16.49
C PRO A 62 1.47 8.73 15.29
N HIS A 63 2.31 9.72 14.98
CA HIS A 63 3.32 9.60 13.91
C HIS A 63 4.55 8.87 14.46
N GLN A 64 4.40 7.59 14.71
CA GLN A 64 5.42 6.73 15.33
C GLN A 64 5.69 5.49 14.48
N PRO A 65 6.94 5.04 14.39
CA PRO A 65 7.27 3.77 13.78
C PRO A 65 6.63 2.60 14.54
N VAL A 66 6.13 1.63 13.80
CA VAL A 66 5.62 0.36 14.34
C VAL A 66 6.44 -0.79 13.79
N ILE A 67 6.49 -1.89 14.51
CA ILE A 67 7.10 -3.14 14.05
C ILE A 67 5.98 -4.05 13.57
N ASP A 68 5.99 -4.36 12.28
CA ASP A 68 5.10 -5.36 11.72
C ASP A 68 5.60 -6.77 12.08
N SER A 69 4.84 -7.47 12.92
CA SER A 69 5.17 -8.83 13.38
C SER A 69 5.22 -9.83 12.24
N ASP A 70 4.38 -9.64 11.20
CA ASP A 70 4.26 -10.57 10.08
C ASP A 70 5.46 -10.54 9.13
N SER A 71 6.17 -9.42 9.08
CA SER A 71 7.39 -9.26 8.27
C SER A 71 8.67 -9.27 9.08
N CYS A 72 8.62 -9.18 10.42
CA CYS A 72 9.78 -9.12 11.28
C CYS A 72 10.41 -10.50 11.52
N ILE A 73 11.72 -10.64 11.24
CA ILE A 73 12.47 -11.90 11.48
C ILE A 73 12.44 -12.29 12.95
N HIS A 74 12.53 -11.33 13.87
CA HIS A 74 12.53 -11.66 15.29
C HIS A 74 11.26 -12.40 15.71
N PHE A 75 10.09 -11.89 15.30
CA PHE A 75 8.82 -12.54 15.64
C PHE A 75 8.61 -13.88 14.93
N LYS A 76 9.29 -14.13 13.80
CA LYS A 76 9.23 -15.41 13.08
C LYS A 76 10.21 -16.45 13.58
N THR A 77 11.41 -16.05 14.00
CA THR A 77 12.52 -16.99 14.24
C THR A 77 13.29 -16.74 15.53
N GLU A 78 12.97 -15.68 16.28
CA GLU A 78 13.71 -15.19 17.44
C GLU A 78 15.18 -14.84 17.15
N GLY A 79 15.61 -14.92 15.89
CA GLY A 79 17.03 -14.84 15.48
C GLY A 79 17.57 -13.43 15.26
N CYS A 80 16.76 -12.38 15.29
CA CYS A 80 17.20 -11.02 14.99
C CYS A 80 16.77 -10.02 16.07
N LYS A 81 17.69 -9.15 16.50
CA LYS A 81 17.46 -8.01 17.41
C LYS A 81 18.34 -6.82 17.04
N ILE A 82 18.66 -6.64 15.76
CA ILE A 82 19.58 -5.57 15.31
C ILE A 82 19.01 -4.20 15.64
N CYS A 83 17.72 -3.96 15.35
CA CYS A 83 17.06 -2.69 15.64
C CYS A 83 17.10 -2.31 17.12
N GLU A 84 16.90 -3.28 18.04
CA GLU A 84 17.00 -3.09 19.48
C GLU A 84 18.45 -2.75 19.91
N LYS A 85 19.44 -3.41 19.30
CA LYS A 85 20.86 -3.17 19.60
C LYS A 85 21.36 -1.81 19.15
N VAL A 86 20.88 -1.30 18.01
CA VAL A 86 21.32 -0.02 17.44
C VAL A 86 20.48 1.17 17.89
N CYS A 87 19.38 0.95 18.59
CA CYS A 87 18.54 2.01 19.10
C CYS A 87 19.17 2.65 20.33
N GLU A 88 19.79 3.80 20.16
CA GLU A 88 20.48 4.52 21.25
C GLU A 88 19.55 4.89 22.40
N VAL A 89 18.31 5.25 22.09
CA VAL A 89 17.29 5.64 23.07
C VAL A 89 16.53 4.44 23.66
N LYS A 90 16.85 3.21 23.23
CA LYS A 90 16.22 1.96 23.69
C LYS A 90 14.69 1.98 23.61
N ALA A 91 14.16 2.57 22.54
CA ALA A 91 12.72 2.69 22.32
C ALA A 91 12.07 1.40 21.79
N ILE A 92 12.87 0.37 21.46
CA ILE A 92 12.37 -0.87 20.86
C ILE A 92 12.35 -1.96 21.94
N ASP A 93 11.17 -2.48 22.19
CA ASP A 93 10.93 -3.61 23.11
C ASP A 93 10.10 -4.67 22.36
N HIS A 94 10.74 -5.79 22.02
CA HIS A 94 10.07 -6.93 21.37
C HIS A 94 9.22 -7.76 22.34
N MET A 95 9.36 -7.52 23.64
CA MET A 95 8.60 -8.22 24.69
C MET A 95 7.40 -7.42 25.18
N GLN A 96 7.13 -6.26 24.56
CA GLN A 96 5.97 -5.43 24.88
C GLN A 96 4.68 -6.26 24.70
N LYS A 97 3.81 -6.18 25.69
CA LYS A 97 2.51 -6.87 25.69
C LYS A 97 1.39 -5.86 25.51
N ASP A 98 0.30 -6.34 24.93
CA ASP A 98 -0.93 -5.56 24.83
C ASP A 98 -1.44 -5.21 26.22
N THR A 99 -1.85 -3.97 26.40
CA THR A 99 -2.52 -3.48 27.60
C THR A 99 -3.93 -3.08 27.27
N THR A 100 -4.85 -3.37 28.20
CA THR A 100 -6.26 -2.96 28.07
C THR A 100 -6.54 -1.88 29.09
N GLU A 101 -7.01 -0.74 28.60
CA GLU A 101 -7.46 0.36 29.44
C GLU A 101 -8.98 0.54 29.32
N THR A 102 -9.63 0.82 30.43
CA THR A 102 -11.05 1.18 30.46
C THR A 102 -11.18 2.68 30.64
N VAL A 103 -11.80 3.34 29.66
CA VAL A 103 -12.00 4.79 29.66
C VAL A 103 -13.50 5.08 29.68
N GLU A 104 -13.95 5.89 30.64
CA GLU A 104 -15.32 6.39 30.66
C GLU A 104 -15.46 7.55 29.69
N VAL A 105 -16.40 7.44 28.75
CA VAL A 105 -16.63 8.44 27.71
C VAL A 105 -18.08 8.79 27.56
N GLY A 106 -18.38 10.04 27.19
CA GLY A 106 -19.75 10.50 26.98
C GLY A 106 -20.39 9.99 25.69
N ALA A 107 -19.57 9.64 24.68
CA ALA A 107 -20.02 9.09 23.40
C ALA A 107 -18.92 8.27 22.73
N VAL A 108 -19.33 7.35 21.85
CA VAL A 108 -18.41 6.54 21.05
C VAL A 108 -18.67 6.80 19.57
N ILE A 109 -17.64 7.18 18.83
CA ILE A 109 -17.69 7.36 17.38
C ILE A 109 -17.02 6.13 16.72
N LEU A 110 -17.81 5.34 16.00
CA LEU A 110 -17.30 4.19 15.26
C LEU A 110 -16.77 4.63 13.89
N ALA A 111 -15.46 4.58 13.73
CA ALA A 111 -14.73 4.93 12.49
C ALA A 111 -13.68 3.86 12.21
N THR A 112 -14.10 2.61 12.09
CA THR A 112 -13.25 1.41 12.05
C THR A 112 -12.68 1.10 10.66
N GLY A 113 -12.89 1.98 9.67
CA GLY A 113 -12.44 1.78 8.30
C GLY A 113 -13.27 0.74 7.54
N PHE A 114 -12.64 0.13 6.53
CA PHE A 114 -13.28 -0.89 5.69
C PHE A 114 -12.28 -1.99 5.32
N LYS A 115 -12.80 -3.15 4.95
CA LYS A 115 -12.01 -4.22 4.33
C LYS A 115 -12.21 -4.15 2.81
N GLN A 116 -11.11 -4.02 2.07
CA GLN A 116 -11.14 -4.09 0.62
C GLN A 116 -11.53 -5.51 0.16
N PHE A 117 -12.29 -5.59 -0.93
CA PHE A 117 -12.54 -6.86 -1.60
C PHE A 117 -11.23 -7.39 -2.20
N GLU A 118 -11.04 -8.70 -2.13
CA GLU A 118 -9.87 -9.39 -2.69
C GLU A 118 -10.03 -9.54 -4.22
N PRO A 119 -9.36 -8.69 -5.03
CA PRO A 119 -9.61 -8.65 -6.47
C PRO A 119 -9.15 -9.90 -7.21
N GLU A 120 -8.24 -10.69 -6.64
CA GLU A 120 -7.77 -11.97 -7.15
C GLU A 120 -8.90 -12.99 -7.30
N ARG A 121 -10.00 -12.84 -6.57
CA ARG A 121 -11.18 -13.68 -6.66
C ARG A 121 -11.91 -13.53 -7.99
N ILE A 122 -11.70 -12.44 -8.72
CA ILE A 122 -12.27 -12.18 -10.04
C ILE A 122 -11.13 -12.07 -11.05
N GLN A 123 -10.66 -13.21 -11.51
CA GLN A 123 -9.48 -13.31 -12.38
C GLN A 123 -9.67 -12.68 -13.77
N GLU A 124 -10.91 -12.49 -14.20
CA GLU A 124 -11.27 -11.91 -15.48
C GLU A 124 -10.75 -10.48 -15.65
N TYR A 125 -10.61 -9.74 -14.56
CA TYR A 125 -10.06 -8.37 -14.59
C TYR A 125 -8.53 -8.31 -14.58
N GLY A 126 -7.85 -9.43 -14.39
CA GLY A 126 -6.41 -9.58 -14.57
C GLY A 126 -5.56 -8.93 -13.47
N TYR A 127 -6.14 -8.62 -12.30
CA TYR A 127 -5.35 -8.18 -11.15
C TYR A 127 -4.33 -9.26 -10.76
N GLY A 128 -3.09 -8.85 -10.47
CA GLY A 128 -1.97 -9.76 -10.20
C GLY A 128 -1.36 -10.40 -11.46
N LYS A 129 -2.05 -10.37 -12.63
CA LYS A 129 -1.54 -10.87 -13.91
C LYS A 129 -0.92 -9.76 -14.76
N PHE A 130 -1.55 -8.59 -14.75
CA PHE A 130 -1.10 -7.44 -15.54
C PHE A 130 -0.58 -6.34 -14.60
N PRO A 131 0.62 -5.82 -14.84
CA PRO A 131 1.28 -4.90 -13.90
C PRO A 131 0.60 -3.53 -13.77
N ASN A 132 -0.27 -3.17 -14.71
CA ASN A 132 -1.00 -1.90 -14.70
C ASN A 132 -2.47 -2.04 -14.29
N VAL A 133 -2.87 -3.18 -13.73
CA VAL A 133 -4.18 -3.37 -13.13
C VAL A 133 -4.05 -3.17 -11.64
N LEU A 134 -4.69 -2.12 -11.14
CA LEU A 134 -4.59 -1.65 -9.76
C LEU A 134 -5.97 -1.64 -9.10
N THR A 135 -6.01 -1.81 -7.80
CA THR A 135 -7.20 -1.51 -7.01
C THR A 135 -7.39 0.00 -6.87
N GLY A 136 -8.61 0.42 -6.54
CA GLY A 136 -8.87 1.84 -6.27
C GLY A 136 -8.01 2.40 -5.13
N LEU A 137 -7.71 1.57 -4.13
CA LEU A 137 -6.90 1.98 -3.00
C LEU A 137 -5.40 2.12 -3.36
N GLU A 138 -4.86 1.24 -4.20
CA GLU A 138 -3.50 1.38 -4.77
C GLU A 138 -3.40 2.63 -5.65
N PHE A 139 -4.42 2.89 -6.46
CA PHE A 139 -4.46 4.10 -7.27
C PHE A 139 -4.53 5.37 -6.40
N GLU A 140 -5.35 5.39 -5.34
CA GLU A 140 -5.40 6.50 -4.38
C GLU A 140 -4.01 6.77 -3.78
N LYS A 141 -3.30 5.70 -3.41
CA LYS A 141 -1.96 5.80 -2.88
C LYS A 141 -0.97 6.36 -3.91
N MET A 142 -1.00 5.88 -5.14
CA MET A 142 -0.17 6.40 -6.23
C MET A 142 -0.44 7.89 -6.47
N ASN A 143 -1.69 8.31 -6.41
CA ASN A 143 -2.11 9.69 -6.66
C ASN A 143 -1.84 10.64 -5.48
N SER A 144 -1.50 10.11 -4.30
CA SER A 144 -1.14 10.91 -3.13
C SER A 144 0.23 11.55 -3.29
N ALA A 145 0.37 12.82 -2.89
CA ALA A 145 1.66 13.53 -2.90
C ALA A 145 2.72 12.84 -2.02
N SER A 146 2.29 12.15 -0.95
CA SER A 146 3.15 11.32 -0.10
C SER A 146 3.23 9.86 -0.57
N GLY A 147 2.71 9.58 -1.75
CA GLY A 147 2.74 8.25 -2.35
C GLY A 147 4.04 7.95 -3.10
N PRO A 148 4.16 6.73 -3.69
CA PRO A 148 5.39 6.21 -4.31
C PRO A 148 5.94 7.05 -5.44
N THR A 149 5.05 7.67 -6.14
CA THR A 149 5.36 8.44 -7.35
C THR A 149 5.32 9.96 -7.11
N GLY A 150 5.23 10.38 -5.83
CA GLY A 150 5.04 11.80 -5.49
C GLY A 150 3.73 12.38 -6.07
N GLY A 151 2.71 11.54 -6.22
CA GLY A 151 1.40 11.91 -6.75
C GLY A 151 1.30 11.90 -8.27
N GLN A 152 2.32 11.40 -8.97
CA GLN A 152 2.27 11.20 -10.42
C GLN A 152 1.55 9.90 -10.75
N ILE A 153 0.73 9.92 -11.80
CA ILE A 153 0.02 8.73 -12.29
C ILE A 153 0.87 8.09 -13.39
N LEU A 154 1.50 6.96 -13.07
CA LEU A 154 2.47 6.30 -13.93
C LEU A 154 2.11 4.83 -14.15
N LEU A 155 2.40 4.34 -15.33
CA LEU A 155 2.44 2.91 -15.64
C LEU A 155 3.69 2.27 -14.99
N LYS A 156 3.73 0.95 -14.93
CA LYS A 156 4.88 0.19 -14.39
C LYS A 156 6.21 0.52 -15.09
N ASN A 157 6.18 0.99 -16.32
CA ASN A 157 7.36 1.42 -17.08
C ASN A 157 7.77 2.88 -16.82
N GLY A 158 7.14 3.57 -15.87
CA GLY A 158 7.44 4.96 -15.52
C GLY A 158 6.81 6.02 -16.43
N ASN A 159 6.06 5.64 -17.46
CA ASN A 159 5.41 6.59 -18.37
C ASN A 159 3.97 6.90 -17.91
N PRO A 160 3.43 8.10 -18.18
CA PRO A 160 2.02 8.38 -17.95
C PRO A 160 1.14 7.55 -18.88
N PRO A 161 -0.06 7.13 -18.43
CA PRO A 161 -1.01 6.41 -19.27
C PRO A 161 -1.58 7.33 -20.37
N LYS A 162 -1.93 6.73 -21.52
CA LYS A 162 -2.66 7.40 -22.59
C LYS A 162 -4.18 7.19 -22.45
N SER A 163 -4.57 6.07 -21.88
CA SER A 163 -5.96 5.72 -21.61
C SER A 163 -6.07 4.90 -20.32
N VAL A 164 -7.15 5.09 -19.58
CA VAL A 164 -7.42 4.38 -18.33
C VAL A 164 -8.86 3.89 -18.30
N GLY A 165 -9.04 2.62 -18.00
CA GLY A 165 -10.35 2.01 -17.74
C GLY A 165 -10.59 1.90 -16.24
N ILE A 166 -11.75 2.36 -15.78
CA ILE A 166 -12.19 2.22 -14.38
C ILE A 166 -13.36 1.24 -14.35
N ILE A 167 -13.18 0.11 -13.68
CA ILE A 167 -14.21 -0.92 -13.55
C ILE A 167 -14.90 -0.75 -12.21
N HIS A 168 -16.18 -0.49 -12.23
CA HIS A 168 -17.01 -0.32 -11.05
C HIS A 168 -17.55 -1.66 -10.54
N CYS A 169 -18.03 -1.66 -9.30
CA CYS A 169 -18.75 -2.79 -8.69
C CYS A 169 -17.94 -4.10 -8.59
N VAL A 170 -16.61 -4.04 -8.60
CA VAL A 170 -15.78 -5.23 -8.45
C VAL A 170 -16.05 -5.87 -7.08
N GLY A 171 -16.59 -7.10 -7.09
CA GLY A 171 -16.98 -7.82 -5.88
C GLY A 171 -18.24 -7.30 -5.18
N SER A 172 -18.92 -6.29 -5.75
CA SER A 172 -20.21 -5.75 -5.28
C SER A 172 -21.27 -5.89 -6.36
N ARG A 173 -22.56 -6.02 -5.98
CA ARG A 173 -23.69 -6.23 -6.88
C ARG A 173 -23.47 -7.45 -7.78
N ASP A 174 -22.82 -8.44 -7.22
CA ASP A 174 -22.45 -9.70 -7.86
C ASP A 174 -22.98 -10.86 -7.00
N GLU A 175 -23.76 -11.73 -7.58
CA GLU A 175 -24.35 -12.87 -6.87
C GLU A 175 -23.32 -13.88 -6.39
N ARG A 176 -22.18 -13.97 -7.07
CA ARG A 176 -21.06 -14.85 -6.68
C ARG A 176 -20.26 -14.35 -5.48
N ASN A 177 -20.38 -13.01 -5.17
CA ASN A 177 -19.61 -12.37 -4.11
C ASN A 177 -20.54 -11.60 -3.16
N ASN A 178 -20.64 -10.28 -3.30
CA ASN A 178 -21.53 -9.46 -2.46
C ASN A 178 -22.69 -8.92 -3.29
N LYS A 179 -23.91 -9.29 -2.92
CA LYS A 179 -25.14 -8.85 -3.62
C LYS A 179 -25.45 -7.38 -3.45
N TYR A 180 -24.94 -6.75 -2.40
CA TYR A 180 -25.17 -5.35 -2.07
C TYR A 180 -24.23 -4.41 -2.82
N CYS A 181 -24.62 -3.13 -2.90
CA CYS A 181 -23.77 -2.05 -3.37
C CYS A 181 -22.88 -1.54 -2.22
N SER A 182 -21.59 -1.36 -2.48
CA SER A 182 -20.65 -0.78 -1.49
C SER A 182 -20.92 0.69 -1.18
N ARG A 183 -21.72 1.38 -1.99
CA ARG A 183 -22.17 2.78 -1.86
C ARG A 183 -21.08 3.85 -1.97
N VAL A 184 -19.84 3.50 -2.24
CA VAL A 184 -18.72 4.46 -2.26
C VAL A 184 -17.97 4.49 -3.59
N CYS A 185 -17.98 3.38 -4.35
CA CYS A 185 -17.11 3.24 -5.52
C CYS A 185 -17.42 4.23 -6.65
N CYS A 186 -18.67 4.56 -6.93
CA CYS A 186 -19.00 5.52 -7.97
C CYS A 186 -18.42 6.90 -7.67
N MET A 187 -18.46 7.33 -6.42
CA MET A 187 -17.99 8.65 -6.01
C MET A 187 -16.47 8.77 -6.13
N TYR A 188 -15.72 7.80 -5.60
CA TYR A 188 -14.27 7.88 -5.73
C TYR A 188 -13.79 7.59 -7.17
N ALA A 189 -14.51 6.77 -7.95
CA ALA A 189 -14.19 6.53 -9.34
C ALA A 189 -14.32 7.79 -10.20
N LEU A 190 -15.36 8.60 -9.96
CA LEU A 190 -15.53 9.90 -10.63
C LEU A 190 -14.40 10.87 -10.23
N LYS A 191 -14.02 10.90 -8.95
CA LYS A 191 -12.85 11.65 -8.49
C LYS A 191 -11.58 11.19 -9.22
N PHE A 192 -11.36 9.89 -9.35
CA PHE A 192 -10.20 9.36 -10.07
C PHE A 192 -10.23 9.73 -11.54
N ALA A 193 -11.37 9.62 -12.20
CA ALA A 193 -11.52 10.01 -13.60
C ALA A 193 -11.12 11.48 -13.83
N HIS A 194 -11.58 12.37 -12.94
CA HIS A 194 -11.21 13.78 -12.97
C HIS A 194 -9.70 13.97 -12.81
N LEU A 195 -9.11 13.39 -11.76
CA LEU A 195 -7.68 13.51 -11.45
C LEU A 195 -6.78 12.91 -12.54
N ILE A 196 -7.17 11.79 -13.13
CA ILE A 196 -6.45 11.19 -14.26
C ILE A 196 -6.44 12.16 -15.44
N LYS A 197 -7.61 12.69 -15.81
CA LYS A 197 -7.74 13.63 -16.92
C LYS A 197 -6.94 14.91 -16.69
N GLU A 198 -7.01 15.47 -15.49
CA GLU A 198 -6.29 16.68 -15.11
C GLU A 198 -4.77 16.48 -15.14
N LYS A 199 -4.27 15.41 -14.51
CA LYS A 199 -2.82 15.21 -14.34
C LYS A 199 -2.11 14.64 -15.56
N THR A 200 -2.81 13.85 -16.38
CA THR A 200 -2.17 13.12 -17.49
C THR A 200 -2.72 13.47 -18.87
N GLY A 201 -3.89 14.06 -18.96
CA GLY A 201 -4.60 14.25 -20.23
C GLY A 201 -5.18 12.97 -20.83
N ALA A 202 -5.00 11.81 -20.19
CA ALA A 202 -5.44 10.51 -20.68
C ALA A 202 -6.95 10.44 -20.95
N ASP A 203 -7.35 9.56 -21.84
CA ASP A 203 -8.76 9.23 -22.02
C ASP A 203 -9.21 8.28 -20.92
N VAL A 204 -10.36 8.58 -20.30
CA VAL A 204 -10.88 7.80 -19.18
C VAL A 204 -12.20 7.14 -19.55
N TYR A 205 -12.25 5.84 -19.38
CA TYR A 205 -13.42 5.01 -19.66
C TYR A 205 -13.96 4.41 -18.35
N ASN A 206 -15.21 4.69 -18.02
CA ASN A 206 -15.89 4.11 -16.86
C ASN A 206 -16.80 2.95 -17.31
N PHE A 207 -16.54 1.76 -16.75
CA PHE A 207 -17.35 0.56 -16.98
C PHE A 207 -18.23 0.31 -15.74
N TYR A 208 -19.54 0.53 -15.88
CA TYR A 208 -20.49 0.51 -14.76
C TYR A 208 -21.83 -0.12 -15.15
N ILE A 209 -22.57 -0.58 -14.16
CA ILE A 209 -23.94 -1.08 -14.33
C ILE A 209 -24.91 0.10 -14.35
N ASP A 210 -24.85 0.94 -13.32
CA ASP A 210 -25.52 2.23 -13.16
C ASP A 210 -24.70 3.09 -12.20
N MET A 211 -24.78 4.42 -12.33
CA MET A 211 -24.11 5.34 -11.41
C MET A 211 -24.93 5.55 -10.15
N ARG A 212 -24.28 5.41 -8.99
CA ARG A 212 -24.89 5.60 -7.68
C ARG A 212 -24.05 6.57 -6.85
N CYS A 213 -24.34 7.84 -7.01
CA CYS A 213 -23.75 8.89 -6.17
C CYS A 213 -24.77 9.29 -5.10
N PHE A 214 -24.37 9.21 -3.84
CA PHE A 214 -25.24 9.48 -2.70
C PHE A 214 -24.93 10.84 -2.11
N GLY A 215 -25.96 11.53 -1.71
CA GLY A 215 -25.87 12.80 -1.05
C GLY A 215 -26.89 13.81 -1.60
N LYS A 216 -27.32 14.72 -0.75
CA LYS A 216 -28.20 15.80 -1.16
C LYS A 216 -27.42 16.80 -2.01
N GLY A 217 -27.86 17.02 -3.23
CA GLY A 217 -27.21 17.96 -4.14
C GLY A 217 -26.00 17.40 -4.92
N TYR A 218 -25.87 16.07 -4.96
CA TYR A 218 -24.82 15.39 -5.71
C TYR A 218 -25.26 15.14 -7.15
#